data_3761189d51ae54f86f278d1fd579b48b
#
_entry.id   3761189d51ae54f86f278d1fd579b48b
#
_cell.length_a   1.000
_cell.length_b   1.000
_cell.length_c   1.000
_cell.angle_alpha   90.00
_cell.angle_beta   90.00
_cell.angle_gamma   90.00
#
_symmetry.space_group_name_H-M   'P 1'
#
loop_
_entity.id
_entity.type
_entity.pdbx_description
1 polymer ?
#
loop_
_entity_poly.entity_id
_entity_poly.type
_entity_poly.pdbx_seq_one_letter_code
_entity_poly.pdbx_strand_id
1 'polypeptide(L)'
;MIYTVTFNPSLDYVVKVDDFAVGEINRTQAENIYPGGKGINVSLVLQNLGLQSVALGFTAGFSGTEIERLLQEAGCRCDFIQVGAGYSRINTKIISDSETALNGQGPQLSKEELQKLFAKLQGLTQDDILVLAGSIPASLPDDIYEQILELLQPACTRVVVDATGDLLLKVLKYKPFLIKPNHEELGEFFGRGPLLNEEDILAAALKLQQQGARNVLVSRGADGAVLLDENGRQHRMASPKGKLVNSVGAGDSMVAGFLAGYLKTQDYEEALRLGVAAGSASAFKDWLATREDIDEIFFQGVTNK
;
A
#
# COMPACT_ATOMS: atom_id res chain seq x y z
N MET A 1 -9.58 -10.82 11.18
CA MET A 1 -9.32 -9.34 11.22
C MET A 1 -8.26 -8.99 10.19
N ILE A 2 -8.20 -7.71 9.72
CA ILE A 2 -7.10 -7.26 8.84
C ILE A 2 -6.15 -6.41 9.69
N TYR A 3 -4.86 -6.68 9.58
CA TYR A 3 -3.79 -5.89 10.18
C TYR A 3 -2.92 -5.31 9.08
N THR A 4 -2.52 -4.06 9.20
CA THR A 4 -1.57 -3.42 8.29
C THR A 4 -0.34 -2.98 9.05
N VAL A 5 0.85 -3.23 8.53
CA VAL A 5 2.10 -2.75 9.14
C VAL A 5 2.70 -1.65 8.29
N THR A 6 2.95 -0.51 8.93
CA THR A 6 3.73 0.59 8.37
C THR A 6 4.94 0.82 9.28
N PHE A 7 6.13 0.40 8.83
CA PHE A 7 7.34 0.55 9.67
C PHE A 7 7.74 2.00 9.89
N ASN A 8 7.43 2.87 8.94
CA ASN A 8 7.82 4.28 9.00
C ASN A 8 6.65 5.19 8.59
N PRO A 9 5.62 5.32 9.45
CA PRO A 9 4.51 6.24 9.24
C PRO A 9 4.99 7.67 9.01
N SER A 10 4.24 8.44 8.23
CA SER A 10 4.54 9.83 7.97
C SER A 10 3.36 10.76 8.24
N LEU A 11 3.67 11.98 8.53
CA LEU A 11 2.76 13.10 8.39
C LEU A 11 3.08 13.78 7.06
N ASP A 12 2.21 13.65 6.09
CA ASP A 12 2.43 14.18 4.74
C ASP A 12 1.85 15.60 4.67
N TYR A 13 2.73 16.60 4.59
CA TYR A 13 2.39 18.00 4.40
C TYR A 13 2.43 18.31 2.90
N VAL A 14 1.25 18.51 2.31
CA VAL A 14 1.06 18.76 0.88
C VAL A 14 0.74 20.24 0.70
N VAL A 15 1.57 20.94 -0.03
CA VAL A 15 1.43 22.38 -0.28
C VAL A 15 1.34 22.66 -1.77
N LYS A 16 0.45 23.57 -2.13
CA LYS A 16 0.36 24.13 -3.48
C LYS A 16 1.03 25.49 -3.52
N VAL A 17 1.97 25.65 -4.45
CA VAL A 17 2.74 26.87 -4.63
C VAL A 17 2.77 27.22 -6.11
N ASP A 18 2.33 28.41 -6.49
CA ASP A 18 2.50 28.88 -7.85
C ASP A 18 3.95 29.36 -8.05
N ASP A 19 4.51 29.06 -9.21
CA ASP A 19 5.84 29.51 -9.62
C ASP A 19 6.94 29.21 -8.58
N PHE A 20 6.98 27.95 -8.06
CA PHE A 20 7.96 27.55 -7.05
C PHE A 20 9.39 27.80 -7.51
N ALA A 21 10.12 28.63 -6.78
CA ALA A 21 11.50 29.02 -7.07
C ALA A 21 12.45 28.63 -5.94
N VAL A 22 13.52 27.92 -6.27
CA VAL A 22 14.57 27.54 -5.32
C VAL A 22 15.39 28.77 -4.93
N GLY A 23 15.61 28.96 -3.62
CA GLY A 23 16.38 30.12 -3.10
C GLY A 23 15.54 31.35 -2.81
N GLU A 24 14.23 31.33 -3.14
CA GLU A 24 13.32 32.45 -2.93
C GLU A 24 12.31 32.15 -1.81
N ILE A 25 11.61 33.19 -1.34
CA ILE A 25 10.50 33.04 -0.41
C ILE A 25 9.25 32.68 -1.20
N ASN A 26 8.86 31.42 -1.13
CA ASN A 26 7.63 30.92 -1.71
C ASN A 26 6.48 31.02 -0.70
N ARG A 27 5.25 31.30 -1.17
CA ARG A 27 4.03 31.33 -0.34
C ARG A 27 3.05 30.31 -0.86
N THR A 28 2.48 29.54 0.06
CA THR A 28 1.51 28.50 -0.24
C THR A 28 0.16 29.15 -0.60
N GLN A 29 -0.56 28.51 -1.52
CA GLN A 29 -1.95 28.83 -1.85
C GLN A 29 -2.94 27.89 -1.19
N ALA A 30 -2.52 26.64 -0.97
CA ALA A 30 -3.28 25.64 -0.26
C ALA A 30 -2.33 24.72 0.53
N GLU A 31 -2.82 24.23 1.65
CA GLU A 31 -2.09 23.37 2.56
C GLU A 31 -2.99 22.25 3.04
N ASN A 32 -2.48 21.03 3.01
CA ASN A 32 -3.17 19.85 3.53
C ASN A 32 -2.21 18.99 4.34
N ILE A 33 -2.70 18.37 5.39
CA ILE A 33 -1.94 17.44 6.23
C ILE A 33 -2.67 16.10 6.23
N TYR A 34 -1.95 15.03 5.88
CA TYR A 34 -2.50 13.69 5.81
C TYR A 34 -1.64 12.69 6.59
N PRO A 35 -2.26 11.67 7.22
CA PRO A 35 -1.51 10.54 7.75
C PRO A 35 -1.03 9.69 6.57
N GLY A 36 0.27 9.38 6.51
CA GLY A 36 0.88 8.71 5.38
C GLY A 36 1.62 7.42 5.75
N GLY A 37 1.90 6.65 4.71
CA GLY A 37 2.54 5.34 4.76
C GLY A 37 1.65 4.27 4.12
N LYS A 38 2.25 3.35 3.36
CA LYS A 38 1.48 2.42 2.53
C LYS A 38 0.46 1.60 3.32
N GLY A 39 0.83 1.00 4.46
CA GLY A 39 -0.11 0.25 5.29
C GLY A 39 -1.22 1.12 5.89
N ILE A 40 -0.91 2.38 6.24
CA ILE A 40 -1.90 3.38 6.67
C ILE A 40 -2.88 3.68 5.53
N ASN A 41 -2.39 3.90 4.31
CA ASN A 41 -3.24 4.13 3.14
C ASN A 41 -4.19 2.94 2.90
N VAL A 42 -3.68 1.71 3.01
CA VAL A 42 -4.52 0.51 2.92
C VAL A 42 -5.61 0.53 4.00
N SER A 43 -5.28 0.85 5.27
CA SER A 43 -6.26 0.91 6.36
C SER A 43 -7.33 1.97 6.14
N LEU A 44 -6.96 3.15 5.66
CA LEU A 44 -7.90 4.24 5.35
C LEU A 44 -8.89 3.83 4.25
N VAL A 45 -8.40 3.23 3.16
CA VAL A 45 -9.27 2.79 2.06
C VAL A 45 -10.14 1.60 2.47
N LEU A 46 -9.63 0.65 3.28
CA LEU A 46 -10.45 -0.41 3.86
C LEU A 46 -11.59 0.16 4.71
N GLN A 47 -11.30 1.16 5.54
CA GLN A 47 -12.30 1.86 6.35
C GLN A 47 -13.36 2.54 5.46
N ASN A 48 -12.94 3.22 4.40
CA ASN A 48 -13.85 3.82 3.41
C ASN A 48 -14.75 2.76 2.73
N LEU A 49 -14.22 1.54 2.53
CA LEU A 49 -14.98 0.41 1.99
C LEU A 49 -15.82 -0.34 3.05
N GLY A 50 -15.83 0.13 4.30
CA GLY A 50 -16.61 -0.44 5.40
C GLY A 50 -15.97 -1.67 6.04
N LEU A 51 -14.69 -1.91 5.82
CA LEU A 51 -13.92 -2.99 6.44
C LEU A 51 -13.00 -2.46 7.54
N GLN A 52 -13.11 -3.06 8.71
CA GLN A 52 -12.23 -2.70 9.82
C GLN A 52 -10.86 -3.36 9.68
N SER A 53 -9.83 -2.57 9.94
CA SER A 53 -8.45 -3.02 10.08
C SER A 53 -7.81 -2.43 11.34
N VAL A 54 -6.66 -2.95 11.74
CA VAL A 54 -5.82 -2.40 12.79
C VAL A 54 -4.49 -2.00 12.18
N ALA A 55 -4.19 -0.70 12.20
CA ALA A 55 -2.90 -0.19 11.74
C ALA A 55 -1.84 -0.38 12.84
N LEU A 56 -0.78 -1.09 12.51
CA LEU A 56 0.39 -1.35 13.35
C LEU A 56 1.63 -0.65 12.78
N GLY A 57 2.62 -0.47 13.61
CA GLY A 57 3.91 0.12 13.24
C GLY A 57 4.48 0.94 14.37
N PHE A 58 5.25 1.97 14.06
CA PHE A 58 5.98 2.76 15.03
C PHE A 58 5.68 4.24 14.87
N THR A 59 5.28 4.91 15.96
CA THR A 59 5.04 6.35 16.00
C THR A 59 5.90 7.02 17.05
N ALA A 60 6.27 8.28 16.83
CA ALA A 60 7.13 9.02 17.75
C ALA A 60 6.75 10.51 17.78
N GLY A 61 6.87 11.10 18.96
CA GLY A 61 6.74 12.54 19.18
C GLY A 61 5.41 13.13 18.70
N PHE A 62 5.38 14.44 18.51
CA PHE A 62 4.16 15.17 18.16
C PHE A 62 3.55 14.73 16.82
N SER A 63 4.38 14.46 15.80
CA SER A 63 3.90 14.01 14.49
C SER A 63 3.31 12.60 14.54
N GLY A 64 3.84 11.72 15.40
CA GLY A 64 3.25 10.41 15.67
C GLY A 64 1.88 10.53 16.33
N THR A 65 1.75 11.38 17.34
CA THR A 65 0.46 11.68 17.98
C THR A 65 -0.56 12.22 16.98
N GLU A 66 -0.13 13.10 16.07
CA GLU A 66 -1.02 13.66 15.05
C GLU A 66 -1.44 12.62 14.00
N ILE A 67 -0.54 11.72 13.59
CA ILE A 67 -0.91 10.61 12.70
C ILE A 67 -2.01 9.75 13.33
N GLU A 68 -1.87 9.39 14.60
CA GLU A 68 -2.86 8.59 15.32
C GLU A 68 -4.19 9.32 15.47
N ARG A 69 -4.15 10.62 15.77
CA ARG A 69 -5.35 11.45 15.87
C ARG A 69 -6.13 11.48 14.55
N LEU A 70 -5.43 11.73 13.43
CA LEU A 70 -6.04 11.76 12.10
C LEU A 70 -6.64 10.40 11.69
N LEU A 71 -5.96 9.30 12.02
CA LEU A 71 -6.48 7.95 11.79
C LEU A 71 -7.74 7.66 12.59
N GLN A 72 -7.77 8.07 13.88
CA GLN A 72 -8.94 7.90 14.75
C GLN A 72 -10.11 8.74 14.25
N GLU A 73 -9.89 9.98 13.80
CA GLU A 73 -10.93 10.82 13.17
C GLU A 73 -11.51 10.20 11.89
N ALA A 74 -10.65 9.51 11.11
CA ALA A 74 -11.10 8.74 9.95
C ALA A 74 -11.80 7.42 10.32
N GLY A 75 -11.94 7.09 11.61
CA GLY A 75 -12.57 5.85 12.09
C GLY A 75 -11.67 4.62 12.02
N CYS A 76 -10.39 4.78 11.70
CA CYS A 76 -9.43 3.68 11.67
C CYS A 76 -8.98 3.31 13.09
N ARG A 77 -8.85 2.01 13.34
CA ARG A 77 -8.20 1.51 14.57
C ARG A 77 -6.70 1.50 14.35
N CYS A 78 -5.96 1.96 15.34
CA CYS A 78 -4.50 1.89 15.36
C CYS A 78 -4.01 1.33 16.70
N ASP A 79 -2.91 0.59 16.63
CA ASP A 79 -2.23 0.03 17.81
C ASP A 79 -0.71 0.12 17.60
N PHE A 80 -0.24 1.37 17.40
CA PHE A 80 1.16 1.67 17.16
C PHE A 80 2.02 1.48 18.42
N ILE A 81 3.29 1.22 18.18
CA ILE A 81 4.32 1.18 19.22
C ILE A 81 4.92 2.57 19.30
N GLN A 82 4.80 3.18 20.47
CA GLN A 82 5.38 4.49 20.76
C GLN A 82 6.90 4.37 20.90
N VAL A 83 7.64 5.11 20.08
CA VAL A 83 9.10 5.23 20.15
C VAL A 83 9.45 6.37 21.08
N GLY A 84 10.34 6.10 22.03
CA GLY A 84 10.64 7.03 23.12
C GLY A 84 11.44 8.29 22.73
N ALA A 85 12.01 8.34 21.52
CA ALA A 85 12.85 9.46 21.07
C ALA A 85 12.60 9.80 19.60
N GLY A 86 12.79 11.07 19.25
CA GLY A 86 12.58 11.57 17.91
C GLY A 86 11.12 11.89 17.62
N TYR A 87 10.76 11.85 16.34
CA TYR A 87 9.41 12.06 15.85
C TYR A 87 9.18 11.24 14.55
N SER A 88 7.93 10.87 14.30
CA SER A 88 7.53 10.26 13.03
C SER A 88 7.87 11.19 11.89
N ARG A 89 8.28 10.63 10.76
CA ARG A 89 8.76 11.47 9.65
C ARG A 89 7.66 12.41 9.16
N ILE A 90 8.09 13.59 8.75
CA ILE A 90 7.25 14.56 8.04
C ILE A 90 7.76 14.57 6.61
N ASN A 91 6.87 14.27 5.67
CA ASN A 91 7.15 14.43 4.26
C ASN A 91 6.54 15.75 3.81
N THR A 92 7.25 16.50 2.96
CA THR A 92 6.70 17.69 2.33
C THR A 92 6.57 17.45 0.83
N LYS A 93 5.37 17.64 0.29
CA LYS A 93 5.09 17.57 -1.14
C LYS A 93 4.73 18.96 -1.63
N ILE A 94 5.53 19.51 -2.53
CA ILE A 94 5.33 20.81 -3.14
C ILE A 94 4.75 20.56 -4.53
N ILE A 95 3.51 21.01 -4.74
CA ILE A 95 2.80 20.93 -6.01
C ILE A 95 2.87 22.29 -6.67
N SER A 96 3.55 22.37 -7.81
CA SER A 96 3.67 23.53 -8.67
C SER A 96 3.48 23.07 -10.13
N ASP A 97 4.26 23.55 -11.08
CA ASP A 97 4.33 23.01 -12.45
C ASP A 97 4.75 21.54 -12.48
N SER A 98 5.50 21.13 -11.47
CA SER A 98 5.87 19.74 -11.20
C SER A 98 5.79 19.43 -9.71
N GLU A 99 5.68 18.16 -9.36
CA GLU A 99 5.73 17.72 -7.96
C GLU A 99 7.18 17.58 -7.48
N THR A 100 7.47 18.14 -6.31
CA THR A 100 8.73 17.94 -5.59
C THR A 100 8.44 17.35 -4.22
N ALA A 101 9.08 16.23 -3.89
CA ALA A 101 8.90 15.56 -2.61
C ALA A 101 10.18 15.58 -1.77
N LEU A 102 10.05 15.97 -0.50
CA LEU A 102 11.06 15.87 0.53
C LEU A 102 10.60 14.85 1.56
N ASN A 103 11.28 13.72 1.65
CA ASN A 103 10.89 12.64 2.55
C ASN A 103 11.78 12.62 3.79
N GLY A 104 11.17 12.73 4.97
CA GLY A 104 11.84 12.62 6.26
C GLY A 104 12.32 11.19 6.53
N GLN A 105 13.31 11.04 7.41
CA GLN A 105 13.87 9.73 7.76
C GLN A 105 13.05 8.99 8.82
N GLY A 106 12.40 9.72 9.74
CA GLY A 106 11.69 9.13 10.87
C GLY A 106 12.59 8.78 12.05
N PRO A 107 12.02 8.16 13.11
CA PRO A 107 12.75 7.84 14.32
C PRO A 107 13.69 6.64 14.11
N GLN A 108 14.72 6.55 14.93
CA GLN A 108 15.54 5.34 15.05
C GLN A 108 14.79 4.31 15.90
N LEU A 109 14.67 3.11 15.41
CA LEU A 109 13.97 2.01 16.07
C LEU A 109 14.96 1.10 16.80
N SER A 110 14.64 0.77 18.03
CA SER A 110 15.41 -0.15 18.85
C SER A 110 14.94 -1.61 18.68
N LYS A 111 15.74 -2.55 19.17
CA LYS A 111 15.36 -3.98 19.21
C LYS A 111 14.15 -4.23 20.11
N GLU A 112 14.01 -3.49 21.21
CA GLU A 112 12.89 -3.60 22.14
C GLU A 112 11.56 -3.21 21.46
N GLU A 113 11.56 -2.16 20.66
CA GLU A 113 10.38 -1.73 19.91
C GLU A 113 10.00 -2.74 18.83
N LEU A 114 11.00 -3.32 18.17
CA LEU A 114 10.77 -4.39 17.21
C LEU A 114 10.19 -5.65 17.88
N GLN A 115 10.68 -6.03 19.07
CA GLN A 115 10.13 -7.15 19.82
C GLN A 115 8.67 -6.92 20.22
N LYS A 116 8.28 -5.69 20.54
CA LYS A 116 6.86 -5.36 20.80
C LYS A 116 5.98 -5.58 19.58
N LEU A 117 6.47 -5.26 18.35
CA LEU A 117 5.76 -5.57 17.12
C LEU A 117 5.61 -7.07 16.92
N PHE A 118 6.68 -7.85 17.10
CA PHE A 118 6.61 -9.31 17.00
C PHE A 118 5.62 -9.92 17.99
N ALA A 119 5.59 -9.42 19.24
CA ALA A 119 4.64 -9.88 20.24
C ALA A 119 3.18 -9.62 19.83
N LYS A 120 2.89 -8.49 19.17
CA LYS A 120 1.55 -8.22 18.60
C LYS A 120 1.22 -9.18 17.46
N LEU A 121 2.18 -9.44 16.57
CA LEU A 121 1.98 -10.30 15.40
C LEU A 121 1.86 -11.80 15.76
N GLN A 122 2.49 -12.25 16.84
CA GLN A 122 2.36 -13.65 17.33
C GLN A 122 0.94 -14.07 17.67
N GLY A 123 0.05 -13.11 17.94
CA GLY A 123 -1.36 -13.37 18.21
C GLY A 123 -2.23 -13.59 16.98
N LEU A 124 -1.70 -13.40 15.78
CA LEU A 124 -2.45 -13.57 14.52
C LEU A 124 -2.69 -15.06 14.22
N THR A 125 -3.83 -15.34 13.60
CA THR A 125 -4.32 -16.69 13.28
C THR A 125 -4.54 -16.86 11.77
N GLN A 126 -4.94 -18.03 11.35
CA GLN A 126 -5.32 -18.32 9.96
C GLN A 126 -6.54 -17.51 9.46
N ASP A 127 -7.35 -16.97 10.38
CA ASP A 127 -8.53 -16.17 10.06
C ASP A 127 -8.18 -14.69 9.87
N ASP A 128 -6.93 -14.32 10.15
CA ASP A 128 -6.42 -12.97 10.03
C ASP A 128 -5.70 -12.76 8.68
N ILE A 129 -5.64 -11.50 8.29
CA ILE A 129 -4.86 -11.06 7.13
C ILE A 129 -3.86 -10.03 7.61
N LEU A 130 -2.58 -10.19 7.25
CA LEU A 130 -1.55 -9.21 7.48
C LEU A 130 -1.15 -8.56 6.16
N VAL A 131 -1.14 -7.23 6.12
CA VAL A 131 -0.60 -6.45 4.99
C VAL A 131 0.74 -5.86 5.42
N LEU A 132 1.81 -6.31 4.79
CA LEU A 132 3.14 -5.73 4.90
C LEU A 132 3.37 -4.82 3.69
N ALA A 133 3.43 -3.52 3.90
CA ALA A 133 3.52 -2.56 2.81
C ALA A 133 4.55 -1.45 3.09
N GLY A 134 5.32 -1.11 2.07
CA GLY A 134 6.30 -0.04 2.10
C GLY A 134 7.75 -0.50 2.31
N SER A 135 8.63 0.49 2.43
CA SER A 135 10.07 0.29 2.62
C SER A 135 10.42 0.04 4.09
N ILE A 136 11.54 -0.63 4.30
CA ILE A 136 12.11 -0.86 5.63
C ILE A 136 12.99 0.35 5.98
N PRO A 137 12.81 1.00 7.16
CA PRO A 137 13.74 2.01 7.67
C PRO A 137 15.16 1.44 7.83
N ALA A 138 16.17 2.26 7.57
CA ALA A 138 17.58 1.85 7.71
C ALA A 138 17.97 1.41 9.15
N SER A 139 17.17 1.74 10.15
CA SER A 139 17.35 1.31 11.54
C SER A 139 16.90 -0.13 11.82
N LEU A 140 16.16 -0.75 10.89
CA LEU A 140 15.70 -2.13 11.00
C LEU A 140 16.54 -3.07 10.11
N PRO A 141 16.58 -4.36 10.46
CA PRO A 141 17.19 -5.37 9.59
C PRO A 141 16.51 -5.42 8.22
N ASP A 142 17.27 -5.58 7.16
CA ASP A 142 16.78 -5.65 5.78
C ASP A 142 15.98 -6.94 5.48
N ASP A 143 16.04 -7.93 6.37
CA ASP A 143 15.28 -9.19 6.35
C ASP A 143 14.04 -9.19 7.25
N ILE A 144 13.62 -8.02 7.78
CA ILE A 144 12.51 -7.94 8.73
C ILE A 144 11.20 -8.55 8.22
N TYR A 145 10.92 -8.44 6.92
CA TYR A 145 9.74 -9.06 6.31
C TYR A 145 9.84 -10.59 6.36
N GLU A 146 11.03 -11.14 6.12
CA GLU A 146 11.27 -12.58 6.23
C GLU A 146 11.06 -13.05 7.67
N GLN A 147 11.61 -12.34 8.65
CA GLN A 147 11.43 -12.66 10.08
C GLN A 147 9.96 -12.67 10.49
N ILE A 148 9.15 -11.71 10.01
CA ILE A 148 7.71 -11.68 10.26
C ILE A 148 6.99 -12.85 9.60
N LEU A 149 7.30 -13.16 8.34
CA LEU A 149 6.68 -14.27 7.63
C LEU A 149 7.05 -15.63 8.25
N GLU A 150 8.29 -15.78 8.68
CA GLU A 150 8.73 -16.98 9.42
C GLU A 150 7.96 -17.13 10.74
N LEU A 151 7.80 -16.04 11.49
CA LEU A 151 7.01 -16.02 12.72
C LEU A 151 5.55 -16.46 12.51
N LEU A 152 4.95 -16.09 11.38
CA LEU A 152 3.54 -16.34 11.08
C LEU A 152 3.27 -17.69 10.39
N GLN A 153 4.30 -18.38 9.90
CA GLN A 153 4.13 -19.68 9.22
C GLN A 153 3.32 -20.69 10.02
N PRO A 154 3.56 -20.89 11.34
CA PRO A 154 2.78 -21.88 12.11
C PRO A 154 1.30 -21.57 12.19
N ALA A 155 0.93 -20.28 12.15
CA ALA A 155 -0.45 -19.81 12.23
C ALA A 155 -1.18 -19.86 10.87
N CYS A 156 -0.46 -20.09 9.75
CA CYS A 156 -1.01 -20.05 8.40
C CYS A 156 -1.75 -18.75 8.06
N THR A 157 -1.37 -17.64 8.68
CA THR A 157 -1.93 -16.30 8.43
C THR A 157 -1.77 -15.92 6.97
N ARG A 158 -2.81 -15.34 6.36
CA ARG A 158 -2.70 -14.81 4.99
C ARG A 158 -1.91 -13.52 4.99
N VAL A 159 -0.78 -13.49 4.28
CA VAL A 159 0.04 -12.29 4.20
C VAL A 159 -0.01 -11.69 2.80
N VAL A 160 -0.29 -10.41 2.73
CA VAL A 160 -0.21 -9.55 1.53
C VAL A 160 1.08 -8.76 1.61
N VAL A 161 1.88 -8.75 0.54
CA VAL A 161 3.13 -8.02 0.50
C VAL A 161 3.12 -7.02 -0.67
N ASP A 162 3.23 -5.73 -0.35
CA ASP A 162 3.44 -4.64 -1.31
C ASP A 162 4.79 -3.98 -1.03
N ALA A 163 5.83 -4.61 -1.54
CA ALA A 163 7.22 -4.20 -1.41
C ALA A 163 7.94 -4.21 -2.76
N THR A 164 9.06 -3.54 -2.85
CA THR A 164 9.86 -3.40 -4.07
C THR A 164 11.19 -4.13 -3.98
N GLY A 165 11.81 -4.38 -5.13
CA GLY A 165 13.17 -4.90 -5.23
C GLY A 165 13.36 -6.27 -4.56
N ASP A 166 14.57 -6.49 -4.06
CA ASP A 166 14.97 -7.75 -3.44
C ASP A 166 14.10 -8.15 -2.23
N LEU A 167 13.49 -7.17 -1.56
CA LEU A 167 12.62 -7.42 -0.42
C LEU A 167 11.42 -8.30 -0.80
N LEU A 168 10.81 -8.06 -1.97
CA LEU A 168 9.71 -8.88 -2.45
C LEU A 168 10.19 -10.29 -2.82
N LEU A 169 11.33 -10.42 -3.50
CA LEU A 169 11.85 -11.72 -3.93
C LEU A 169 12.21 -12.62 -2.73
N LYS A 170 12.78 -12.06 -1.68
CA LYS A 170 13.16 -12.79 -0.45
C LYS A 170 11.96 -13.43 0.26
N VAL A 171 10.78 -12.82 0.17
CA VAL A 171 9.59 -13.31 0.88
C VAL A 171 8.79 -14.38 0.13
N LEU A 172 9.06 -14.62 -1.15
CA LEU A 172 8.31 -15.58 -1.97
C LEU A 172 8.33 -17.00 -1.40
N LYS A 173 9.45 -17.44 -0.84
CA LYS A 173 9.60 -18.77 -0.21
C LYS A 173 8.59 -19.03 0.92
N TYR A 174 8.02 -17.97 1.53
CA TYR A 174 6.99 -18.07 2.58
C TYR A 174 5.57 -18.09 2.03
N LYS A 175 5.40 -18.13 0.71
CA LYS A 175 4.13 -18.25 -0.01
C LYS A 175 3.10 -17.17 0.37
N PRO A 176 3.42 -15.88 0.21
CA PRO A 176 2.48 -14.81 0.48
C PRO A 176 1.18 -15.02 -0.30
N PHE A 177 0.04 -14.70 0.34
CA PHE A 177 -1.28 -14.82 -0.27
C PHE A 177 -1.41 -13.93 -1.50
N LEU A 178 -0.89 -12.70 -1.43
CA LEU A 178 -0.91 -11.74 -2.52
C LEU A 178 0.40 -10.96 -2.53
N ILE A 179 0.96 -10.76 -3.71
CA ILE A 179 1.96 -9.74 -3.98
C ILE A 179 1.44 -8.78 -5.04
N LYS A 180 1.85 -7.49 -4.95
CA LYS A 180 1.41 -6.48 -5.90
C LYS A 180 2.57 -5.65 -6.45
N PRO A 181 3.37 -6.13 -7.39
CA PRO A 181 4.28 -5.28 -8.16
C PRO A 181 3.52 -4.45 -9.21
N ASN A 182 4.10 -3.33 -9.62
CA ASN A 182 3.71 -2.71 -10.88
C ASN A 182 4.51 -3.29 -12.06
N HIS A 183 4.18 -2.91 -13.29
CA HIS A 183 4.82 -3.45 -14.49
C HIS A 183 6.29 -3.01 -14.66
N GLU A 184 6.70 -1.92 -14.04
CA GLU A 184 8.10 -1.45 -13.99
C GLU A 184 8.90 -2.31 -12.99
N GLU A 185 8.43 -2.40 -11.74
CA GLU A 185 9.02 -3.25 -10.69
C GLU A 185 9.12 -4.71 -11.15
N LEU A 186 8.08 -5.20 -11.83
CA LEU A 186 8.07 -6.56 -12.36
C LEU A 186 9.18 -6.76 -13.41
N GLY A 187 9.43 -5.77 -14.27
CA GLY A 187 10.53 -5.79 -15.23
C GLY A 187 11.91 -5.79 -14.55
N GLU A 188 12.07 -4.95 -13.53
CA GLU A 188 13.30 -4.85 -12.74
C GLU A 188 13.70 -6.18 -12.10
N PHE A 189 12.74 -6.97 -11.57
CA PHE A 189 13.00 -8.29 -10.97
C PHE A 189 13.68 -9.26 -11.95
N PHE A 190 13.53 -9.05 -13.23
CA PHE A 190 14.13 -9.90 -14.27
C PHE A 190 15.25 -9.18 -15.05
N GLY A 191 15.76 -8.06 -14.53
CA GLY A 191 16.83 -7.29 -15.17
C GLY A 191 16.40 -6.66 -16.51
N ARG A 192 15.11 -6.36 -16.66
CA ARG A 192 14.51 -5.72 -17.83
C ARG A 192 13.97 -4.34 -17.47
N GLY A 193 13.74 -3.51 -18.47
CA GLY A 193 12.93 -2.31 -18.31
C GLY A 193 11.44 -2.62 -18.11
N PRO A 194 10.57 -1.60 -18.08
CA PRO A 194 9.12 -1.77 -17.90
C PRO A 194 8.54 -2.80 -18.87
N LEU A 195 7.73 -3.72 -18.35
CA LEU A 195 7.04 -4.71 -19.16
C LEU A 195 5.75 -4.08 -19.71
N LEU A 196 5.71 -3.81 -21.00
CA LEU A 196 4.57 -3.12 -21.64
C LEU A 196 3.55 -4.09 -22.21
N ASN A 197 4.00 -5.27 -22.62
CA ASN A 197 3.14 -6.26 -23.25
C ASN A 197 2.61 -7.24 -22.17
N GLU A 198 1.34 -7.60 -22.31
CA GLU A 198 0.63 -8.41 -21.34
C GLU A 198 1.15 -9.85 -21.25
N GLU A 199 1.60 -10.42 -22.37
CA GLU A 199 2.15 -11.78 -22.39
C GLU A 199 3.44 -11.85 -21.57
N ASP A 200 4.32 -10.84 -21.67
CA ASP A 200 5.54 -10.75 -20.87
C ASP A 200 5.22 -10.55 -19.39
N ILE A 201 4.19 -9.73 -19.05
CA ILE A 201 3.71 -9.53 -17.70
C ILE A 201 3.21 -10.84 -17.09
N LEU A 202 2.39 -11.58 -17.82
CA LEU A 202 1.86 -12.87 -17.36
C LEU A 202 2.96 -13.92 -17.21
N ALA A 203 3.91 -13.95 -18.14
CA ALA A 203 5.05 -14.86 -18.06
C ALA A 203 5.95 -14.54 -16.84
N ALA A 204 6.13 -13.25 -16.54
CA ALA A 204 6.88 -12.82 -15.35
C ALA A 204 6.10 -13.10 -14.05
N ALA A 205 4.80 -12.84 -14.02
CA ALA A 205 3.93 -13.16 -12.89
C ALA A 205 3.93 -14.67 -12.58
N LEU A 206 3.89 -15.52 -13.60
CA LEU A 206 3.98 -16.97 -13.45
C LEU A 206 5.30 -17.40 -12.80
N LYS A 207 6.42 -16.75 -13.14
CA LYS A 207 7.71 -17.03 -12.50
C LYS A 207 7.70 -16.68 -11.01
N LEU A 208 7.08 -15.54 -10.61
CA LEU A 208 6.95 -15.20 -9.20
C LEU A 208 6.02 -16.18 -8.47
N GLN A 209 4.98 -16.65 -9.14
CA GLN A 209 4.10 -17.69 -8.58
C GLN A 209 4.84 -19.01 -8.39
N GLN A 210 5.65 -19.44 -9.35
CA GLN A 210 6.51 -20.63 -9.23
C GLN A 210 7.54 -20.51 -8.11
N GLN A 211 7.97 -19.29 -7.77
CA GLN A 211 8.86 -19.03 -6.64
C GLN A 211 8.12 -18.97 -5.30
N GLY A 212 6.77 -18.98 -5.29
CA GLY A 212 5.99 -19.16 -4.09
C GLY A 212 4.80 -18.22 -3.92
N ALA A 213 4.71 -17.08 -4.60
CA ALA A 213 3.52 -16.22 -4.49
C ALA A 213 2.25 -16.98 -4.84
N ARG A 214 1.20 -16.88 -4.03
CA ARG A 214 -0.08 -17.55 -4.34
C ARG A 214 -0.84 -16.76 -5.41
N ASN A 215 -0.98 -15.45 -5.23
CA ASN A 215 -1.63 -14.55 -6.18
C ASN A 215 -0.67 -13.42 -6.55
N VAL A 216 -0.60 -13.08 -7.84
CA VAL A 216 0.25 -11.99 -8.34
C VAL A 216 -0.63 -10.97 -9.06
N LEU A 217 -0.80 -9.81 -8.44
CA LEU A 217 -1.54 -8.66 -8.95
C LEU A 217 -0.57 -7.64 -9.53
N VAL A 218 -0.59 -7.44 -10.84
CA VAL A 218 0.31 -6.49 -11.52
C VAL A 218 -0.46 -5.26 -11.95
N SER A 219 -0.14 -4.11 -11.35
CA SER A 219 -0.70 -2.83 -11.76
C SER A 219 0.05 -2.26 -12.98
N ARG A 220 -0.70 -1.64 -13.91
CA ARG A 220 -0.21 -1.14 -15.21
C ARG A 220 -0.60 0.34 -15.44
N GLY A 221 -0.82 1.07 -14.36
CA GLY A 221 -1.24 2.47 -14.44
C GLY A 221 -2.53 2.65 -15.25
N ALA A 222 -2.46 3.44 -16.32
CA ALA A 222 -3.60 3.72 -17.19
C ALA A 222 -4.13 2.48 -17.94
N ASP A 223 -3.32 1.42 -18.06
CA ASP A 223 -3.72 0.16 -18.70
C ASP A 223 -4.45 -0.81 -17.76
N GLY A 224 -4.68 -0.41 -16.52
CA GLY A 224 -5.40 -1.19 -15.54
C GLY A 224 -4.53 -2.19 -14.78
N ALA A 225 -4.97 -3.44 -14.66
CA ALA A 225 -4.24 -4.47 -13.93
C ALA A 225 -4.50 -5.88 -14.47
N VAL A 226 -3.54 -6.77 -14.16
CA VAL A 226 -3.62 -8.20 -14.45
C VAL A 226 -3.43 -8.96 -13.15
N LEU A 227 -4.22 -10.00 -12.92
CA LEU A 227 -4.08 -10.90 -11.80
C LEU A 227 -3.85 -12.32 -12.31
N LEU A 228 -2.82 -12.98 -11.80
CA LEU A 228 -2.65 -14.42 -11.87
C LEU A 228 -3.02 -14.99 -10.49
N ASP A 229 -4.15 -15.70 -10.41
CA ASP A 229 -4.64 -16.25 -9.15
C ASP A 229 -3.97 -17.59 -8.78
N GLU A 230 -4.15 -18.03 -7.55
CA GLU A 230 -3.55 -19.26 -7.02
C GLU A 230 -4.04 -20.54 -7.70
N ASN A 231 -5.10 -20.48 -8.50
CA ASN A 231 -5.62 -21.58 -9.31
C ASN A 231 -5.02 -21.55 -10.74
N GLY A 232 -4.13 -20.63 -11.03
CA GLY A 232 -3.52 -20.44 -12.34
C GLY A 232 -4.43 -19.73 -13.36
N ARG A 233 -5.55 -19.15 -12.94
CA ARG A 233 -6.44 -18.38 -13.81
C ARG A 233 -5.91 -16.95 -13.97
N GLN A 234 -6.08 -16.42 -15.15
CA GLN A 234 -5.67 -15.06 -15.52
C GLN A 234 -6.91 -14.17 -15.57
N HIS A 235 -6.88 -13.07 -14.83
CA HIS A 235 -7.93 -12.07 -14.83
C HIS A 235 -7.35 -10.75 -15.32
N ARG A 236 -8.14 -9.98 -16.06
CA ARG A 236 -7.73 -8.70 -16.66
C ARG A 236 -8.79 -7.66 -16.39
N MET A 237 -8.35 -6.46 -16.03
CA MET A 237 -9.25 -5.34 -15.83
C MET A 237 -8.59 -4.07 -16.38
N ALA A 238 -9.24 -3.46 -17.36
CA ALA A 238 -8.81 -2.16 -17.89
C ALA A 238 -9.05 -1.05 -16.84
N SER A 239 -8.19 -0.06 -16.82
CA SER A 239 -8.43 1.14 -16.00
C SER A 239 -9.63 1.93 -16.55
N PRO A 240 -10.52 2.43 -15.70
CA PRO A 240 -11.54 3.37 -16.11
C PRO A 240 -10.90 4.65 -16.65
N LYS A 241 -11.60 5.33 -17.55
CA LYS A 241 -11.14 6.61 -18.08
C LYS A 241 -11.31 7.70 -17.04
N GLY A 242 -10.27 8.49 -16.80
CA GLY A 242 -10.28 9.61 -15.87
C GLY A 242 -9.03 10.46 -16.03
N LYS A 243 -9.02 11.62 -15.39
CA LYS A 243 -7.85 12.50 -15.35
C LYS A 243 -6.98 12.11 -14.17
N LEU A 244 -5.74 11.75 -14.43
CA LEU A 244 -4.76 11.54 -13.37
C LEU A 244 -4.53 12.86 -12.62
N VAL A 245 -4.75 12.85 -11.32
CA VAL A 245 -4.51 13.96 -10.40
C VAL A 245 -3.31 13.64 -9.49
N ASN A 246 -3.34 12.45 -8.83
CA ASN A 246 -2.27 12.04 -7.93
C ASN A 246 -2.11 10.51 -7.97
N SER A 247 -0.94 10.00 -8.31
CA SER A 247 -0.68 8.56 -8.35
C SER A 247 -0.35 7.94 -6.98
N VAL A 248 -0.06 8.78 -5.97
CA VAL A 248 0.32 8.34 -4.62
C VAL A 248 -0.87 7.66 -3.93
N GLY A 249 -0.64 6.48 -3.37
CA GLY A 249 -1.67 5.70 -2.70
C GLY A 249 -2.61 4.91 -3.63
N ALA A 250 -2.52 5.08 -4.96
CA ALA A 250 -3.34 4.31 -5.89
C ALA A 250 -3.07 2.79 -5.81
N GLY A 251 -1.79 2.40 -5.66
CA GLY A 251 -1.40 1.01 -5.45
C GLY A 251 -1.91 0.45 -4.12
N ASP A 252 -1.84 1.25 -3.05
CA ASP A 252 -2.34 0.88 -1.72
C ASP A 252 -3.86 0.73 -1.74
N SER A 253 -4.55 1.64 -2.44
CA SER A 253 -6.00 1.58 -2.67
C SER A 253 -6.40 0.34 -3.46
N MET A 254 -5.59 -0.06 -4.44
CA MET A 254 -5.82 -1.31 -5.20
C MET A 254 -5.71 -2.54 -4.30
N VAL A 255 -4.74 -2.59 -3.37
CA VAL A 255 -4.63 -3.67 -2.38
C VAL A 255 -5.87 -3.70 -1.48
N ALA A 256 -6.30 -2.54 -0.97
CA ALA A 256 -7.47 -2.44 -0.11
C ALA A 256 -8.75 -2.89 -0.82
N GLY A 257 -8.97 -2.41 -2.05
CA GLY A 257 -10.11 -2.80 -2.89
C GLY A 257 -10.10 -4.29 -3.23
N PHE A 258 -8.94 -4.85 -3.59
CA PHE A 258 -8.79 -6.28 -3.82
C PHE A 258 -9.18 -7.11 -2.59
N LEU A 259 -8.67 -6.75 -1.43
CA LEU A 259 -9.01 -7.44 -0.18
C LEU A 259 -10.50 -7.32 0.15
N ALA A 260 -11.09 -6.14 -0.05
CA ALA A 260 -12.51 -5.91 0.18
C ALA A 260 -13.39 -6.76 -0.74
N GLY A 261 -13.07 -6.81 -2.03
CA GLY A 261 -13.77 -7.65 -3.01
C GLY A 261 -13.64 -9.13 -2.68
N TYR A 262 -12.42 -9.60 -2.44
CA TYR A 262 -12.14 -10.99 -2.14
C TYR A 262 -12.84 -11.48 -0.85
N LEU A 263 -12.76 -10.70 0.22
CA LEU A 263 -13.41 -11.08 1.48
C LEU A 263 -14.93 -11.15 1.39
N LYS A 264 -15.52 -10.31 0.55
CA LYS A 264 -16.98 -10.29 0.36
C LYS A 264 -17.49 -11.44 -0.53
N THR A 265 -16.73 -11.82 -1.57
CA THR A 265 -17.24 -12.70 -2.62
C THR A 265 -16.48 -14.01 -2.74
N GLN A 266 -15.25 -14.08 -2.26
CA GLN A 266 -14.28 -15.16 -2.51
C GLN A 266 -14.02 -15.38 -4.02
N ASP A 267 -14.27 -14.34 -4.83
CA ASP A 267 -14.10 -14.32 -6.29
C ASP A 267 -12.95 -13.40 -6.67
N TYR A 268 -12.00 -13.89 -7.44
CA TYR A 268 -10.80 -13.15 -7.83
C TYR A 268 -11.08 -12.10 -8.92
N GLU A 269 -12.08 -12.30 -9.77
CA GLU A 269 -12.47 -11.31 -10.77
C GLU A 269 -13.12 -10.09 -10.10
N GLU A 270 -14.03 -10.30 -9.13
CA GLU A 270 -14.63 -9.24 -8.33
C GLU A 270 -13.59 -8.54 -7.44
N ALA A 271 -12.64 -9.30 -6.89
CA ALA A 271 -11.53 -8.72 -6.14
C ALA A 271 -10.67 -7.79 -7.01
N LEU A 272 -10.29 -8.23 -8.20
CA LEU A 272 -9.55 -7.41 -9.16
C LEU A 272 -10.35 -6.17 -9.58
N ARG A 273 -11.66 -6.33 -9.87
CA ARG A 273 -12.53 -5.25 -10.30
C ARG A 273 -12.63 -4.15 -9.24
N LEU A 274 -12.85 -4.51 -7.98
CA LEU A 274 -12.89 -3.53 -6.89
C LEU A 274 -11.52 -2.94 -6.61
N GLY A 275 -10.44 -3.73 -6.75
CA GLY A 275 -9.07 -3.25 -6.64
C GLY A 275 -8.74 -2.16 -7.67
N VAL A 276 -9.05 -2.41 -8.95
CA VAL A 276 -8.84 -1.42 -10.03
C VAL A 276 -9.72 -0.18 -9.82
N ALA A 277 -10.98 -0.35 -9.40
CA ALA A 277 -11.87 0.78 -9.11
C ALA A 277 -11.30 1.66 -7.99
N ALA A 278 -10.87 1.07 -6.86
CA ALA A 278 -10.31 1.81 -5.73
C ALA A 278 -8.99 2.51 -6.10
N GLY A 279 -8.09 1.82 -6.82
CA GLY A 279 -6.82 2.40 -7.28
C GLY A 279 -7.04 3.56 -8.24
N SER A 280 -7.95 3.42 -9.20
CA SER A 280 -8.27 4.46 -10.17
C SER A 280 -8.99 5.65 -9.52
N ALA A 281 -9.95 5.40 -8.62
CA ALA A 281 -10.64 6.44 -7.88
C ALA A 281 -9.64 7.31 -7.10
N SER A 282 -8.67 6.71 -6.42
CA SER A 282 -7.62 7.45 -5.72
C SER A 282 -6.71 8.20 -6.68
N ALA A 283 -6.37 7.62 -7.84
CA ALA A 283 -5.55 8.29 -8.84
C ALA A 283 -6.20 9.54 -9.45
N PHE A 284 -7.52 9.65 -9.40
CA PHE A 284 -8.29 10.78 -9.94
C PHE A 284 -8.60 11.86 -8.90
N LYS A 285 -8.07 11.77 -7.70
CA LYS A 285 -8.27 12.71 -6.58
C LYS A 285 -6.95 13.22 -6.04
N ASP A 286 -7.00 14.30 -5.29
CA ASP A 286 -5.83 14.87 -4.60
C ASP A 286 -5.30 13.96 -3.49
N TRP A 287 -6.18 13.09 -2.94
CA TRP A 287 -5.88 12.13 -1.88
C TRP A 287 -6.66 10.83 -2.10
N LEU A 288 -6.61 9.91 -1.11
CA LEU A 288 -7.28 8.62 -1.17
C LEU A 288 -8.79 8.76 -1.39
N ALA A 289 -9.34 7.91 -2.25
CA ALA A 289 -10.76 7.94 -2.62
C ALA A 289 -11.68 7.61 -1.45
N THR A 290 -12.82 8.31 -1.39
CA THR A 290 -13.93 7.98 -0.50
C THR A 290 -14.69 6.74 -1.00
N ARG A 291 -15.65 6.27 -0.21
CA ARG A 291 -16.57 5.20 -0.61
C ARG A 291 -17.34 5.57 -1.88
N GLU A 292 -17.87 6.78 -1.92
CA GLU A 292 -18.67 7.29 -3.05
C GLU A 292 -17.85 7.35 -4.33
N ASP A 293 -16.58 7.81 -4.26
CA ASP A 293 -15.68 7.86 -5.41
C ASP A 293 -15.40 6.46 -5.98
N ILE A 294 -15.20 5.49 -5.09
CA ILE A 294 -14.94 4.09 -5.48
C ILE A 294 -16.21 3.47 -6.08
N ASP A 295 -17.35 3.65 -5.46
CA ASP A 295 -18.63 3.11 -5.93
C ASP A 295 -19.01 3.69 -7.28
N GLU A 296 -18.80 4.99 -7.52
CA GLU A 296 -19.04 5.62 -8.82
C GLU A 296 -18.28 4.89 -9.94
N ILE A 297 -16.98 4.65 -9.75
CA ILE A 297 -16.15 3.95 -10.73
C ILE A 297 -16.54 2.47 -10.85
N PHE A 298 -16.77 1.81 -9.73
CA PHE A 298 -17.10 0.39 -9.68
C PHE A 298 -18.40 0.06 -10.43
N PHE A 299 -19.41 0.91 -10.34
CA PHE A 299 -20.71 0.70 -11.00
C PHE A 299 -20.77 1.22 -12.43
N GLN A 300 -19.95 2.21 -12.82
CA GLN A 300 -19.85 2.65 -14.22
C GLN A 300 -19.43 1.51 -15.16
N GLY A 301 -18.60 0.57 -14.69
CA GLY A 301 -18.18 -0.61 -15.48
C GLY A 301 -19.30 -1.64 -15.73
N VAL A 302 -20.42 -1.55 -15.02
CA VAL A 302 -21.55 -2.51 -15.16
C VAL A 302 -22.58 -2.02 -16.20
N THR A 303 -22.67 -0.73 -16.43
CA THR A 303 -23.67 -0.13 -17.37
C THR A 303 -23.25 -0.15 -18.84
N ASN A 304 -22.03 -0.59 -19.15
CA ASN A 304 -21.48 -0.63 -20.50
C ASN A 304 -21.29 -2.06 -21.05
N LYS A 305 -22.02 -3.04 -20.51
CA LYS A 305 -22.10 -4.42 -21.08
C LYS A 305 -23.41 -4.66 -21.78
#